data_d3ef83b7e99158425a9dc05e0baa131a
#
_entry.id   d3ef83b7e99158425a9dc05e0baa131a
#
_cell.length_a   1.000
_cell.length_b   1.000
_cell.length_c   1.000
_cell.angle_alpha   90.00
_cell.angle_beta   90.00
_cell.angle_gamma   90.00
#
_symmetry.space_group_name_H-M   'P 1'
#
loop_
_entity.id
_entity.type
_entity.pdbx_description
1 polymer ?
#
loop_
_entity_poly.entity_id
_entity_poly.type
_entity_poly.pdbx_seq_one_letter_code
_entity_poly.pdbx_strand_id
1 'polypeptide(L)'
;LGSGVVADSRVDEEYAECLAKGAFVTRGQAPLDLIETMAFDPDEGLPLLEAHLARLTASARALGFRFDRHGTRNDLQAATFRLRTPARVRLLLAQSGATAIEVAAMPAPFAAPLCVAVVPLPVDPSDFRLRYKTSDRGFYDAARTAAGTDEVVFVRPDGLLTEGSFTSLFVGDGDGPLRTPPLALGLLPGVLRSGLIDSGRAVEANVSPEDLSGQFFVGNALRGLMPAVVAIAKSEALRL
;
A
#
# COMPACT_ATOMS: atom_id res chain seq x y z
N LEU A 1 12.17 -16.19 -28.54
CA LEU A 1 11.89 -17.31 -27.66
C LEU A 1 12.46 -18.57 -28.28
N GLY A 2 13.35 -19.28 -27.60
CA GLY A 2 13.94 -20.52 -28.05
C GLY A 2 13.94 -21.54 -26.93
N SER A 3 13.75 -22.82 -27.25
CA SER A 3 14.09 -23.93 -26.38
C SER A 3 15.37 -24.59 -26.90
N GLY A 4 16.19 -25.15 -26.01
CA GLY A 4 17.36 -25.92 -26.39
C GLY A 4 16.95 -27.34 -26.75
N VAL A 5 16.81 -27.64 -28.05
CA VAL A 5 16.48 -29.00 -28.52
C VAL A 5 17.72 -29.88 -28.36
N VAL A 6 17.60 -30.95 -27.62
CA VAL A 6 18.62 -32.00 -27.42
C VAL A 6 18.14 -33.32 -28.03
N ALA A 7 19.02 -34.33 -28.14
CA ALA A 7 18.72 -35.59 -28.85
C ALA A 7 17.49 -36.33 -28.27
N ASP A 8 17.17 -36.13 -26.99
CA ASP A 8 16.06 -36.76 -26.30
C ASP A 8 14.80 -35.87 -26.18
N SER A 9 14.80 -34.69 -26.83
CA SER A 9 13.66 -33.76 -26.80
C SER A 9 12.47 -34.34 -27.54
N ARG A 10 11.29 -34.23 -26.93
CA ARG A 10 10.00 -34.57 -27.53
C ARG A 10 9.34 -33.32 -28.07
N VAL A 11 8.87 -33.35 -29.31
CA VAL A 11 8.30 -32.19 -30.01
C VAL A 11 7.16 -31.54 -29.18
N ASP A 12 6.28 -32.37 -28.59
CA ASP A 12 5.14 -31.86 -27.83
C ASP A 12 5.56 -31.16 -26.52
N GLU A 13 6.61 -31.66 -25.87
CA GLU A 13 7.14 -31.09 -24.62
C GLU A 13 7.86 -29.76 -24.88
N GLU A 14 8.69 -29.72 -25.93
CA GLU A 14 9.38 -28.50 -26.38
C GLU A 14 8.39 -27.42 -26.84
N TYR A 15 7.33 -27.82 -27.54
CA TYR A 15 6.29 -26.89 -27.96
C TYR A 15 5.52 -26.33 -26.76
N ALA A 16 5.17 -27.19 -25.79
CA ALA A 16 4.51 -26.77 -24.56
C ALA A 16 5.42 -25.82 -23.73
N GLU A 17 6.73 -26.09 -23.67
CA GLU A 17 7.70 -25.20 -23.03
C GLU A 17 7.82 -23.85 -23.75
N CYS A 18 7.87 -23.85 -25.10
CA CYS A 18 7.85 -22.62 -25.87
C CYS A 18 6.56 -21.82 -25.64
N LEU A 19 5.40 -22.47 -25.58
CA LEU A 19 4.13 -21.81 -25.26
C LEU A 19 4.12 -21.27 -23.83
N ALA A 20 4.63 -22.02 -22.86
CA ALA A 20 4.74 -21.57 -21.48
C ALA A 20 5.69 -20.36 -21.34
N LYS A 21 6.85 -20.41 -22.00
CA LYS A 21 7.78 -19.28 -22.12
C LYS A 21 7.18 -18.08 -22.86
N GLY A 22 6.27 -18.30 -23.82
CA GLY A 22 5.55 -17.26 -24.57
C GLY A 22 4.37 -16.66 -23.81
N ALA A 23 3.85 -17.36 -22.82
CA ALA A 23 2.65 -16.96 -22.09
C ALA A 23 2.83 -15.60 -21.34
N PHE A 24 4.05 -15.23 -20.98
CA PHE A 24 4.31 -13.90 -20.39
C PHE A 24 4.16 -12.75 -21.40
N VAL A 25 4.40 -13.02 -22.70
CA VAL A 25 4.22 -12.02 -23.77
C VAL A 25 2.75 -11.85 -24.14
N THR A 26 1.97 -12.92 -24.02
CA THR A 26 0.54 -12.93 -24.37
C THR A 26 -0.37 -12.63 -23.18
N ARG A 27 0.10 -12.80 -21.94
CA ARG A 27 -0.56 -12.22 -20.77
C ARG A 27 -0.43 -10.71 -20.90
N GLY A 28 -1.47 -10.06 -21.41
CA GLY A 28 -1.57 -8.62 -21.34
C GLY A 28 -1.36 -8.24 -19.87
N GLN A 29 -0.18 -7.73 -19.52
CA GLN A 29 0.04 -7.17 -18.21
C GLN A 29 -1.00 -6.06 -18.07
N ALA A 30 -1.86 -6.16 -17.07
CA ALA A 30 -2.69 -5.03 -16.71
C ALA A 30 -1.77 -3.81 -16.60
N PRO A 31 -2.12 -2.67 -17.22
CA PRO A 31 -1.26 -1.51 -17.22
C PRO A 31 -0.90 -1.16 -15.77
N LEU A 32 0.40 -1.02 -15.52
CA LEU A 32 0.87 -0.60 -14.20
C LEU A 32 0.67 0.91 -14.10
N ASP A 33 -0.23 1.33 -13.21
CA ASP A 33 -0.46 2.74 -12.90
C ASP A 33 0.11 3.07 -11.52
N LEU A 34 0.57 4.31 -11.34
CA LEU A 34 0.83 4.86 -10.01
C LEU A 34 -0.48 5.41 -9.43
N ILE A 35 -0.67 5.22 -8.13
CA ILE A 35 -1.93 5.57 -7.47
C ILE A 35 -1.66 6.54 -6.32
N GLU A 36 -2.52 7.55 -6.19
CA GLU A 36 -2.68 8.32 -4.96
C GLU A 36 -4.12 8.25 -4.46
N THR A 37 -4.30 8.30 -3.15
CA THR A 37 -5.61 8.31 -2.51
C THR A 37 -5.61 9.37 -1.42
N MET A 38 -6.42 10.39 -1.60
CA MET A 38 -6.45 11.61 -0.80
C MET A 38 -7.81 11.80 -0.16
N ALA A 39 -7.84 12.38 1.03
CA ALA A 39 -9.04 12.95 1.61
C ALA A 39 -9.27 14.33 1.02
N PHE A 40 -10.52 14.65 0.71
CA PHE A 40 -10.98 16.00 0.44
C PHE A 40 -11.85 16.45 1.62
N ASP A 41 -11.57 17.63 2.10
CA ASP A 41 -12.35 18.35 3.10
C ASP A 41 -12.95 19.62 2.48
N PRO A 42 -14.26 19.94 2.69
CA PRO A 42 -14.89 21.12 2.08
C PRO A 42 -14.24 22.45 2.49
N ASP A 43 -13.65 22.53 3.68
CA ASP A 43 -13.07 23.76 4.23
C ASP A 43 -11.57 23.88 3.92
N GLU A 44 -10.83 22.74 3.95
CA GLU A 44 -9.39 22.68 3.77
C GLU A 44 -8.96 22.25 2.35
N GLY A 45 -9.87 21.74 1.55
CA GLY A 45 -9.57 21.20 0.22
C GLY A 45 -8.92 19.81 0.29
N LEU A 46 -7.71 19.67 -0.23
CA LEU A 46 -6.88 18.45 -0.19
C LEU A 46 -5.70 18.69 0.79
N PRO A 47 -5.85 18.42 2.10
CA PRO A 47 -4.90 18.87 3.12
C PRO A 47 -3.45 18.39 2.92
N LEU A 48 -3.26 17.19 2.38
CA LEU A 48 -1.94 16.57 2.17
C LEU A 48 -1.53 16.53 0.69
N LEU A 49 -2.11 17.39 -0.15
CA LEU A 49 -1.90 17.38 -1.61
C LEU A 49 -0.42 17.42 -1.99
N GLU A 50 0.35 18.33 -1.39
CA GLU A 50 1.77 18.50 -1.74
C GLU A 50 2.61 17.26 -1.41
N ALA A 51 2.33 16.59 -0.30
CA ALA A 51 3.01 15.35 0.08
C ALA A 51 2.65 14.20 -0.88
N HIS A 52 1.38 14.08 -1.29
CA HIS A 52 0.94 13.12 -2.30
C HIS A 52 1.63 13.38 -3.65
N LEU A 53 1.65 14.62 -4.12
CA LEU A 53 2.31 14.99 -5.37
C LEU A 53 3.83 14.80 -5.30
N ALA A 54 4.47 15.03 -4.16
CA ALA A 54 5.89 14.77 -3.96
C ALA A 54 6.20 13.26 -4.08
N ARG A 55 5.42 12.40 -3.41
CA ARG A 55 5.58 10.94 -3.51
C ARG A 55 5.34 10.44 -4.93
N LEU A 56 4.28 10.93 -5.60
CA LEU A 56 4.00 10.57 -6.98
C LEU A 56 5.14 11.00 -7.93
N THR A 57 5.70 12.21 -7.74
CA THR A 57 6.86 12.69 -8.50
C THR A 57 8.07 11.77 -8.33
N ALA A 58 8.38 11.39 -7.08
CA ALA A 58 9.48 10.48 -6.78
C ALA A 58 9.28 9.10 -7.42
N SER A 59 8.06 8.55 -7.30
CA SER A 59 7.70 7.26 -7.90
C SER A 59 7.75 7.30 -9.44
N ALA A 60 7.19 8.35 -10.05
CA ALA A 60 7.20 8.53 -11.50
C ALA A 60 8.64 8.60 -12.04
N ARG A 61 9.50 9.36 -11.38
CA ARG A 61 10.92 9.46 -11.75
C ARG A 61 11.64 8.12 -11.63
N ALA A 62 11.41 7.39 -10.54
CA ALA A 62 12.08 6.10 -10.29
C ALA A 62 11.66 5.01 -11.28
N LEU A 63 10.38 5.01 -11.71
CA LEU A 63 9.80 3.98 -12.57
C LEU A 63 9.67 4.41 -14.03
N GLY A 64 10.18 5.59 -14.41
CA GLY A 64 10.18 6.05 -15.80
C GLY A 64 8.81 6.48 -16.34
N PHE A 65 7.92 6.94 -15.47
CA PHE A 65 6.63 7.53 -15.86
C PHE A 65 6.80 8.99 -16.27
N ARG A 66 6.04 9.43 -17.27
CA ARG A 66 5.88 10.86 -17.54
C ARG A 66 4.94 11.46 -16.51
N PHE A 67 5.28 12.63 -15.97
CA PHE A 67 4.44 13.27 -14.96
C PHE A 67 4.50 14.79 -15.05
N ASP A 68 3.36 15.40 -15.32
CA ASP A 68 3.13 16.84 -15.19
C ASP A 68 2.50 17.14 -13.83
N ARG A 69 3.34 17.48 -12.85
CA ARG A 69 2.90 17.80 -11.50
C ARG A 69 1.97 19.00 -11.46
N HIS A 70 2.26 20.03 -12.27
CA HIS A 70 1.49 21.27 -12.26
C HIS A 70 0.11 21.08 -12.88
N GLY A 71 0.05 20.45 -14.07
CA GLY A 71 -1.21 20.08 -14.70
C GLY A 71 -2.07 19.20 -13.81
N THR A 72 -1.49 18.14 -13.23
CA THR A 72 -2.21 17.23 -12.32
C THR A 72 -2.76 17.94 -11.08
N ARG A 73 -2.01 18.91 -10.51
CA ARG A 73 -2.51 19.73 -9.41
C ARG A 73 -3.75 20.52 -9.80
N ASN A 74 -3.71 21.17 -10.97
CA ASN A 74 -4.85 21.94 -11.49
C ASN A 74 -6.07 21.02 -11.74
N ASP A 75 -5.85 19.83 -12.29
CA ASP A 75 -6.90 18.85 -12.54
C ASP A 75 -7.56 18.38 -11.23
N LEU A 76 -6.76 18.12 -10.20
CA LEU A 76 -7.27 17.76 -8.86
C LEU A 76 -8.08 18.89 -8.24
N GLN A 77 -7.64 20.14 -8.34
CA GLN A 77 -8.38 21.29 -7.88
C GLN A 77 -9.70 21.47 -8.65
N ALA A 78 -9.68 21.32 -9.97
CA ALA A 78 -10.87 21.38 -10.81
C ALA A 78 -11.86 20.27 -10.48
N ALA A 79 -11.40 19.04 -10.26
CA ALA A 79 -12.25 17.90 -9.90
C ALA A 79 -12.94 18.07 -8.54
N THR A 80 -12.32 18.80 -7.61
CA THR A 80 -12.84 18.97 -6.24
C THR A 80 -13.55 20.30 -6.01
N PHE A 81 -13.44 21.27 -6.90
CA PHE A 81 -13.94 22.65 -6.74
C PHE A 81 -15.44 22.74 -6.35
N ARG A 82 -16.28 21.84 -6.86
CA ARG A 82 -17.72 21.84 -6.61
C ARG A 82 -18.16 20.97 -5.44
N LEU A 83 -17.25 20.23 -4.82
CA LEU A 83 -17.58 19.37 -3.70
C LEU A 83 -17.96 20.20 -2.46
N ARG A 84 -18.96 19.73 -1.72
CA ARG A 84 -19.48 20.37 -0.50
C ARG A 84 -19.49 19.42 0.69
N THR A 85 -19.05 18.20 0.49
CA THR A 85 -18.99 17.15 1.52
C THR A 85 -17.64 16.45 1.44
N PRO A 86 -17.13 15.90 2.55
CA PRO A 86 -15.91 15.11 2.55
C PRO A 86 -15.95 14.00 1.51
N ALA A 87 -14.86 13.81 0.79
CA ALA A 87 -14.77 12.84 -0.30
C ALA A 87 -13.41 12.12 -0.33
N ARG A 88 -13.43 10.94 -0.90
CA ARG A 88 -12.21 10.23 -1.29
C ARG A 88 -11.87 10.62 -2.74
N VAL A 89 -10.68 11.14 -2.95
CA VAL A 89 -10.14 11.46 -4.27
C VAL A 89 -9.03 10.47 -4.59
N ARG A 90 -9.19 9.72 -5.66
CA ARG A 90 -8.19 8.78 -6.15
C ARG A 90 -7.64 9.28 -7.49
N LEU A 91 -6.33 9.39 -7.57
CA LEU A 91 -5.58 9.73 -8.77
C LEU A 91 -4.84 8.49 -9.27
N LEU A 92 -4.98 8.19 -10.54
CA LEU A 92 -4.19 7.21 -11.27
C LEU A 92 -3.31 7.96 -12.28
N LEU A 93 -2.05 7.56 -12.37
CA LEU A 93 -1.10 8.06 -13.36
C LEU A 93 -0.60 6.88 -14.20
N ALA A 94 -0.93 6.88 -15.48
CA ALA A 94 -0.41 5.93 -16.44
C ALA A 94 1.04 6.27 -16.83
N GLN A 95 1.81 5.28 -17.30
CA GLN A 95 3.19 5.48 -17.74
C GLN A 95 3.34 6.55 -18.83
N SER A 96 2.32 6.70 -19.68
CA SER A 96 2.27 7.73 -20.73
C SER A 96 2.20 9.18 -20.19
N GLY A 97 1.85 9.35 -18.92
CA GLY A 97 1.55 10.64 -18.30
C GLY A 97 0.05 10.99 -18.27
N ALA A 98 -0.81 10.13 -18.84
CA ALA A 98 -2.25 10.32 -18.71
C ALA A 98 -2.69 10.12 -17.27
N THR A 99 -3.58 11.00 -16.79
CA THR A 99 -4.15 10.94 -15.45
C THR A 99 -5.63 10.63 -15.48
N ALA A 100 -6.12 9.90 -14.48
CA ALA A 100 -7.53 9.72 -14.22
C ALA A 100 -7.82 10.05 -12.76
N ILE A 101 -8.90 10.81 -12.51
CA ILE A 101 -9.31 11.22 -11.17
C ILE A 101 -10.70 10.66 -10.90
N GLU A 102 -10.79 9.85 -9.84
CA GLU A 102 -12.04 9.31 -9.33
C GLU A 102 -12.40 10.04 -8.03
N VAL A 103 -13.60 10.56 -7.95
CA VAL A 103 -14.17 11.15 -6.72
C VAL A 103 -15.30 10.27 -6.24
N ALA A 104 -15.25 9.85 -4.98
CA ALA A 104 -16.25 9.02 -4.34
C ALA A 104 -16.54 9.53 -2.92
N ALA A 105 -17.67 9.15 -2.35
CA ALA A 105 -17.96 9.43 -0.95
C ALA A 105 -16.85 8.87 -0.05
N MET A 106 -16.61 9.53 1.09
CA MET A 106 -15.72 8.98 2.11
C MET A 106 -16.22 7.60 2.53
N PRO A 107 -15.34 6.59 2.55
CA PRO A 107 -15.73 5.28 3.05
C PRO A 107 -16.09 5.36 4.53
N ALA A 108 -17.08 4.59 4.97
CA ALA A 108 -17.50 4.54 6.35
C ALA A 108 -16.29 4.31 7.30
N PRO A 109 -16.28 4.94 8.48
CA PRO A 109 -15.26 4.66 9.47
C PRO A 109 -15.32 3.18 9.89
N PHE A 110 -14.18 2.60 10.21
CA PHE A 110 -14.14 1.29 10.84
C PHE A 110 -14.67 1.37 12.28
N ALA A 111 -15.21 0.26 12.79
CA ALA A 111 -15.39 0.13 14.23
C ALA A 111 -14.00 0.21 14.91
N ALA A 112 -13.92 0.97 16.00
CA ALA A 112 -12.69 1.10 16.76
C ALA A 112 -12.73 0.24 18.03
N PRO A 113 -11.65 -0.43 18.40
CA PRO A 113 -10.38 -0.58 17.68
C PRO A 113 -10.50 -1.52 16.46
N LEU A 114 -9.66 -1.30 15.41
CA LEU A 114 -9.58 -2.20 14.26
C LEU A 114 -9.03 -3.55 14.70
N CYS A 115 -9.62 -4.61 14.16
CA CYS A 115 -9.13 -5.97 14.34
C CYS A 115 -8.04 -6.27 13.27
N VAL A 116 -6.81 -6.53 13.72
CA VAL A 116 -5.64 -6.71 12.85
C VAL A 116 -5.05 -8.11 13.01
N ALA A 117 -4.82 -8.81 11.89
CA ALA A 117 -4.05 -10.05 11.91
C ALA A 117 -2.59 -9.80 11.53
N VAL A 118 -1.65 -10.45 12.23
CA VAL A 118 -0.24 -10.49 11.81
C VAL A 118 -0.06 -11.67 10.86
N VAL A 119 0.40 -11.39 9.64
CA VAL A 119 0.54 -12.40 8.59
C VAL A 119 1.92 -12.30 7.92
N PRO A 120 2.47 -13.40 7.39
CA PRO A 120 3.72 -13.34 6.63
C PRO A 120 3.62 -12.39 5.45
N LEU A 121 4.72 -11.68 5.17
CA LEU A 121 4.83 -10.85 3.97
C LEU A 121 4.73 -11.76 2.73
N PRO A 122 3.75 -11.53 1.82
CA PRO A 122 3.45 -12.49 0.75
C PRO A 122 4.39 -12.38 -0.47
N VAL A 123 5.34 -11.44 -0.44
CA VAL A 123 6.32 -11.19 -1.50
C VAL A 123 7.71 -11.02 -0.90
N ASP A 124 8.73 -11.09 -1.75
CA ASP A 124 10.11 -10.82 -1.30
C ASP A 124 10.24 -9.41 -0.73
N PRO A 125 10.95 -9.19 0.39
CA PRO A 125 11.15 -7.85 0.97
C PRO A 125 11.84 -6.84 0.03
N SER A 126 12.50 -7.30 -1.03
CA SER A 126 13.09 -6.45 -2.07
C SER A 126 12.11 -6.07 -3.19
N ASP A 127 10.90 -6.62 -3.21
CA ASP A 127 9.90 -6.34 -4.25
C ASP A 127 9.62 -4.84 -4.35
N PHE A 128 9.75 -4.28 -5.55
CA PHE A 128 9.56 -2.84 -5.78
C PHE A 128 8.13 -2.37 -5.45
N ARG A 129 7.12 -3.26 -5.56
CA ARG A 129 5.71 -2.95 -5.26
C ARG A 129 5.47 -2.59 -3.80
N LEU A 130 6.38 -2.98 -2.90
CA LEU A 130 6.35 -2.55 -1.50
C LEU A 130 6.71 -1.07 -1.35
N ARG A 131 7.57 -0.53 -2.24
CA ARG A 131 8.10 0.84 -2.14
C ARG A 131 7.31 1.86 -2.94
N TYR A 132 6.52 1.41 -3.93
CA TYR A 132 5.75 2.27 -4.82
C TYR A 132 4.28 1.92 -4.78
N LYS A 133 3.43 2.94 -4.70
CA LYS A 133 1.97 2.75 -4.67
C LYS A 133 1.44 2.58 -6.10
N THR A 134 1.38 1.33 -6.53
CA THR A 134 0.98 0.95 -7.90
C THR A 134 -0.41 0.31 -7.94
N SER A 135 -0.99 0.13 -9.13
CA SER A 135 -2.22 -0.63 -9.34
C SER A 135 -2.06 -2.13 -9.10
N ASP A 136 -0.82 -2.66 -9.17
CA ASP A 136 -0.53 -4.07 -8.86
C ASP A 136 -0.38 -4.29 -7.35
N ARG A 137 -1.52 -4.33 -6.65
CA ARG A 137 -1.62 -4.52 -5.20
C ARG A 137 -2.48 -5.72 -4.79
N GLY A 138 -2.79 -6.59 -5.74
CA GLY A 138 -3.67 -7.73 -5.49
C GLY A 138 -3.20 -8.65 -4.35
N PHE A 139 -1.90 -8.77 -4.13
CA PHE A 139 -1.34 -9.57 -3.04
C PHE A 139 -1.67 -9.02 -1.65
N TYR A 140 -1.78 -7.69 -1.48
CA TYR A 140 -2.23 -7.06 -0.24
C TYR A 140 -3.70 -7.37 0.05
N ASP A 141 -4.56 -7.20 -0.98
CA ASP A 141 -5.99 -7.45 -0.84
C ASP A 141 -6.27 -8.94 -0.60
N ALA A 142 -5.54 -9.83 -1.27
CA ALA A 142 -5.64 -11.27 -1.07
C ALA A 142 -5.26 -11.68 0.37
N ALA A 143 -4.17 -11.15 0.92
CA ALA A 143 -3.74 -11.43 2.28
C ALA A 143 -4.78 -10.97 3.31
N ARG A 144 -5.33 -9.75 3.17
CA ARG A 144 -6.36 -9.22 4.06
C ARG A 144 -7.66 -10.02 3.96
N THR A 145 -8.08 -10.38 2.75
CA THR A 145 -9.29 -11.20 2.54
C THR A 145 -9.13 -12.58 3.17
N ALA A 146 -7.97 -13.20 3.02
CA ALA A 146 -7.68 -14.51 3.60
C ALA A 146 -7.67 -14.47 5.14
N ALA A 147 -7.16 -13.39 5.74
CA ALA A 147 -7.16 -13.21 7.19
C ALA A 147 -8.57 -12.98 7.78
N GLY A 148 -9.49 -12.41 7.00
CA GLY A 148 -10.86 -12.13 7.43
C GLY A 148 -10.94 -11.09 8.56
N THR A 149 -9.98 -10.15 8.61
CA THR A 149 -9.89 -9.06 9.58
C THR A 149 -10.03 -7.71 8.89
N ASP A 150 -10.17 -6.63 9.68
CA ASP A 150 -10.30 -5.27 9.13
C ASP A 150 -9.03 -4.85 8.38
N GLU A 151 -7.87 -5.23 8.91
CA GLU A 151 -6.56 -4.99 8.32
C GLU A 151 -5.60 -6.15 8.65
N VAL A 152 -4.48 -6.22 7.97
CA VAL A 152 -3.35 -7.09 8.31
C VAL A 152 -2.10 -6.25 8.55
N VAL A 153 -1.16 -6.76 9.32
CA VAL A 153 0.21 -6.24 9.42
C VAL A 153 1.16 -7.35 8.99
N PHE A 154 2.09 -7.02 8.12
CA PHE A 154 2.99 -8.01 7.54
C PHE A 154 4.25 -8.18 8.40
N VAL A 155 4.59 -9.45 8.65
CA VAL A 155 5.86 -9.85 9.28
C VAL A 155 6.81 -10.41 8.21
N ARG A 156 8.04 -9.92 8.21
CA ARG A 156 9.13 -10.37 7.36
C ARG A 156 9.72 -11.70 7.87
N PRO A 157 10.50 -12.43 7.03
CA PRO A 157 11.18 -13.66 7.46
C PRO A 157 12.14 -13.46 8.64
N ASP A 158 12.66 -12.24 8.85
CA ASP A 158 13.54 -11.89 9.98
C ASP A 158 12.78 -11.53 11.27
N GLY A 159 11.44 -11.68 11.27
CA GLY A 159 10.58 -11.43 12.42
C GLY A 159 10.17 -9.95 12.60
N LEU A 160 10.66 -9.03 11.77
CA LEU A 160 10.29 -7.62 11.88
C LEU A 160 8.97 -7.31 11.17
N LEU A 161 8.17 -6.46 11.78
CA LEU A 161 6.93 -5.95 11.18
C LEU A 161 7.23 -4.84 10.18
N THR A 162 6.37 -4.68 9.18
CA THR A 162 6.48 -3.64 8.17
C THR A 162 5.25 -2.73 8.15
N GLU A 163 4.29 -3.00 7.30
CA GLU A 163 3.10 -2.17 7.08
C GLU A 163 1.85 -3.03 6.98
N GLY A 164 0.69 -2.41 6.92
CA GLY A 164 -0.56 -3.08 6.60
C GLY A 164 -0.84 -3.16 5.09
N SER A 165 -1.99 -3.74 4.72
CA SER A 165 -2.38 -3.86 3.31
C SER A 165 -2.65 -2.49 2.65
N PHE A 166 -3.10 -1.50 3.42
CA PHE A 166 -3.34 -0.12 2.98
C PHE A 166 -2.94 0.93 4.03
N THR A 167 -2.29 0.54 5.12
CA THR A 167 -1.93 1.39 6.25
C THR A 167 -0.45 1.26 6.59
N SER A 168 0.10 2.29 7.25
CA SER A 168 1.37 2.20 7.99
C SER A 168 1.10 1.79 9.44
N LEU A 169 2.08 1.14 10.08
CA LEU A 169 2.02 0.71 11.47
C LEU A 169 2.70 1.73 12.40
N PHE A 170 2.11 1.96 13.57
CA PHE A 170 2.64 2.83 14.61
C PHE A 170 2.42 2.19 15.98
N VAL A 171 3.46 2.14 16.78
CA VAL A 171 3.41 1.60 18.16
C VAL A 171 3.67 2.72 19.15
N GLY A 172 2.83 2.83 20.17
CA GLY A 172 2.94 3.81 21.23
C GLY A 172 3.48 3.20 22.52
N ASP A 173 4.47 3.85 23.13
CA ASP A 173 5.06 3.44 24.41
C ASP A 173 4.76 4.46 25.53
N GLY A 174 3.64 5.19 25.44
CA GLY A 174 3.26 6.25 26.38
C GLY A 174 3.36 7.66 25.79
N ASP A 175 3.99 8.62 26.50
CA ASP A 175 4.00 10.04 26.12
C ASP A 175 5.04 10.42 25.06
N GLY A 176 5.83 9.48 24.57
CA GLY A 176 6.86 9.70 23.55
C GLY A 176 6.32 9.67 22.12
N PRO A 177 7.19 9.92 21.12
CA PRO A 177 6.83 9.75 19.72
C PRO A 177 6.49 8.30 19.41
N LEU A 178 5.54 8.08 18.49
CA LEU A 178 5.18 6.75 18.02
C LEU A 178 6.37 6.09 17.29
N ARG A 179 6.58 4.80 17.49
CA ARG A 179 7.55 4.02 16.71
C ARG A 179 6.88 3.50 15.43
N THR A 180 7.56 3.58 14.30
CA THR A 180 7.09 3.06 13.02
C THR A 180 8.23 2.34 12.31
N PRO A 181 7.98 1.21 11.61
CA PRO A 181 9.03 0.46 10.92
C PRO A 181 9.80 1.33 9.92
N PRO A 182 11.15 1.17 9.81
CA PRO A 182 11.97 1.95 8.89
C PRO A 182 11.74 1.56 7.44
N LEU A 183 11.83 2.55 6.53
CA LEU A 183 11.67 2.32 5.08
C LEU A 183 12.67 1.30 4.51
N ALA A 184 13.83 1.16 5.15
CA ALA A 184 14.85 0.17 4.76
C ALA A 184 14.33 -1.27 4.77
N LEU A 185 13.29 -1.58 5.55
CA LEU A 185 12.66 -2.90 5.58
C LEU A 185 11.82 -3.23 4.33
N GLY A 186 11.64 -2.29 3.40
CA GLY A 186 10.85 -2.49 2.20
C GLY A 186 9.36 -2.30 2.46
N LEU A 187 8.95 -1.08 2.70
CA LEU A 187 7.56 -0.67 2.86
C LEU A 187 7.30 0.67 2.16
N LEU A 188 6.03 0.99 1.98
CA LEU A 188 5.62 2.21 1.30
C LEU A 188 5.97 3.45 2.13
N PRO A 189 6.55 4.52 1.52
CA PRO A 189 6.67 5.83 2.17
C PRO A 189 5.28 6.47 2.30
N GLY A 190 4.52 6.06 3.32
CA GLY A 190 3.16 6.52 3.58
C GLY A 190 3.13 8.04 3.84
N VAL A 191 2.19 8.77 3.22
CA VAL A 191 2.10 10.23 3.37
C VAL A 191 1.81 10.63 4.82
N LEU A 192 0.88 9.94 5.49
CA LEU A 192 0.65 10.15 6.93
C LEU A 192 1.91 9.87 7.73
N ARG A 193 2.59 8.74 7.44
CA ARG A 193 3.81 8.32 8.13
C ARG A 193 4.90 9.39 8.01
N SER A 194 5.17 9.87 6.79
CA SER A 194 6.16 10.92 6.57
C SER A 194 5.83 12.19 7.35
N GLY A 195 4.57 12.65 7.30
CA GLY A 195 4.16 13.84 8.05
C GLY A 195 4.28 13.71 9.56
N LEU A 196 4.05 12.50 10.11
CA LEU A 196 4.26 12.25 11.55
C LEU A 196 5.74 12.25 11.92
N ILE A 197 6.61 11.72 11.07
CA ILE A 197 8.07 11.75 11.28
C ILE A 197 8.59 13.19 11.18
N ASP A 198 8.21 13.91 10.13
CA ASP A 198 8.65 15.29 9.88
C ASP A 198 8.23 16.24 11.02
N SER A 199 7.08 15.97 11.66
CA SER A 199 6.60 16.72 12.83
C SER A 199 7.13 16.23 14.18
N GLY A 200 8.01 15.24 14.20
CA GLY A 200 8.55 14.64 15.44
C GLY A 200 7.55 13.80 16.25
N ARG A 201 6.36 13.53 15.70
CA ARG A 201 5.33 12.69 16.33
C ARG A 201 5.54 11.19 16.13
N ALA A 202 6.41 10.81 15.21
CA ALA A 202 6.84 9.43 15.03
C ALA A 202 8.35 9.38 14.75
N VAL A 203 8.96 8.24 15.07
CA VAL A 203 10.37 7.93 14.78
C VAL A 203 10.46 6.54 14.16
N GLU A 204 11.45 6.35 13.29
CA GLU A 204 11.74 5.03 12.74
C GLU A 204 12.40 4.15 13.81
N ALA A 205 11.83 2.97 14.01
CA ALA A 205 12.39 1.93 14.87
C ALA A 205 11.94 0.54 14.41
N ASN A 206 12.75 -0.46 14.65
CA ASN A 206 12.33 -1.85 14.44
C ASN A 206 11.15 -2.16 15.37
N VAL A 207 10.17 -2.83 14.82
CA VAL A 207 8.95 -3.26 15.52
C VAL A 207 8.78 -4.75 15.29
N SER A 208 8.48 -5.49 16.35
CA SER A 208 8.24 -6.93 16.34
C SER A 208 6.77 -7.25 16.71
N PRO A 209 6.27 -8.47 16.52
CA PRO A 209 4.92 -8.85 16.94
C PRO A 209 4.67 -8.67 18.44
N GLU A 210 5.67 -8.81 19.29
CA GLU A 210 5.59 -8.64 20.73
C GLU A 210 5.24 -7.20 21.11
N ASP A 211 5.69 -6.22 20.34
CA ASP A 211 5.40 -4.80 20.54
C ASP A 211 3.91 -4.47 20.37
N LEU A 212 3.14 -5.32 19.68
CA LEU A 212 1.70 -5.15 19.51
C LEU A 212 0.86 -5.57 20.73
N SER A 213 1.49 -6.06 21.78
CA SER A 213 0.81 -6.34 23.06
C SER A 213 0.40 -5.07 23.81
N GLY A 214 1.03 -3.94 23.50
CA GLY A 214 0.71 -2.62 23.99
C GLY A 214 -0.23 -1.83 23.07
N GLN A 215 -0.23 -0.51 23.24
CA GLN A 215 -1.01 0.38 22.38
C GLN A 215 -0.38 0.50 20.98
N PHE A 216 -1.15 0.23 19.95
CA PHE A 216 -0.70 0.48 18.59
C PHE A 216 -1.83 1.02 17.69
N PHE A 217 -1.41 1.59 16.58
CA PHE A 217 -2.28 2.19 15.58
C PHE A 217 -1.89 1.72 14.18
N VAL A 218 -2.86 1.65 13.31
CA VAL A 218 -2.63 1.60 11.87
C VAL A 218 -3.20 2.87 11.25
N GLY A 219 -2.60 3.34 10.15
CA GLY A 219 -3.08 4.62 9.62
C GLY A 219 -2.62 4.92 8.20
N ASN A 220 -3.35 5.81 7.54
CA ASN A 220 -3.02 6.35 6.23
C ASN A 220 -3.53 7.79 6.07
N ALA A 221 -3.16 8.45 4.96
CA ALA A 221 -3.53 9.85 4.71
C ALA A 221 -5.04 10.08 4.54
N LEU A 222 -5.82 9.03 4.21
CA LEU A 222 -7.27 9.15 4.05
C LEU A 222 -8.03 9.15 5.38
N ARG A 223 -7.54 8.36 6.37
CA ARG A 223 -8.27 8.07 7.61
C ARG A 223 -7.58 8.55 8.89
N GLY A 224 -6.34 9.04 8.79
CA GLY A 224 -5.53 9.35 9.97
C GLY A 224 -5.07 8.09 10.71
N LEU A 225 -4.72 8.25 11.99
CA LEU A 225 -4.38 7.17 12.92
C LEU A 225 -5.66 6.50 13.44
N MET A 226 -5.70 5.19 13.39
CA MET A 226 -6.82 4.37 13.86
C MET A 226 -6.29 3.40 14.93
N PRO A 227 -6.88 3.40 16.15
CA PRO A 227 -6.52 2.42 17.18
C PRO A 227 -6.75 0.99 16.68
N ALA A 228 -5.87 0.08 17.02
CA ALA A 228 -5.95 -1.29 16.58
C ALA A 228 -5.65 -2.29 17.70
N VAL A 229 -6.14 -3.51 17.53
CA VAL A 229 -5.89 -4.66 18.40
C VAL A 229 -5.58 -5.88 17.55
N VAL A 230 -4.74 -6.76 18.06
CA VAL A 230 -4.43 -8.02 17.39
C VAL A 230 -5.64 -8.96 17.46
N ALA A 231 -6.01 -9.55 16.32
CA ALA A 231 -7.07 -10.56 16.26
C ALA A 231 -6.68 -11.79 17.09
N ILE A 232 -7.55 -12.19 17.99
CA ILE A 232 -7.39 -13.47 18.70
C ILE A 232 -7.64 -14.58 17.68
N ALA A 233 -6.67 -15.48 17.49
CA ALA A 233 -6.82 -16.62 16.60
C ALA A 233 -8.03 -17.44 17.03
N LYS A 234 -8.96 -17.72 16.10
CA LYS A 234 -10.20 -18.51 16.38
C LYS A 234 -9.96 -19.94 16.90
N SER A 235 -8.69 -20.39 17.02
CA SER A 235 -8.37 -21.74 17.49
C SER A 235 -8.45 -21.93 19.00
N GLU A 236 -8.53 -20.90 19.83
CA GLU A 236 -8.65 -21.01 21.28
C GLU A 236 -10.11 -21.01 21.78
N ALA A 237 -11.08 -20.60 20.96
CA ALA A 237 -12.49 -20.53 21.35
C ALA A 237 -13.24 -21.90 21.35
N LEU A 238 -12.56 -23.02 21.04
CA LEU A 238 -13.17 -24.37 21.02
C LEU A 238 -12.66 -25.29 22.16
N ARG A 239 -12.02 -24.73 23.17
CA ARG A 239 -11.57 -25.46 24.36
C ARG A 239 -12.06 -24.80 25.67
N LEU A 240 -13.37 -24.57 25.76
CA LEU A 240 -14.07 -24.36 27.05
C LEU A 240 -15.34 -25.21 27.08
#